data_ee2dcbbcc3d088c70255af2cc0f676f3
#
_entry.id   ee2dcbbcc3d088c70255af2cc0f676f3
#
_cell.length_a   1.000
_cell.length_b   1.000
_cell.length_c   1.000
_cell.angle_alpha   90.00
_cell.angle_beta   90.00
_cell.angle_gamma   90.00
#
_symmetry.space_group_name_H-M   'P 1'
#
loop_
_entity.id
_entity.type
_entity.pdbx_description
1 polymer ?
#
loop_
_entity_poly.entity_id
_entity_poly.type
_entity_poly.pdbx_seq_one_letter_code
_entity_poly.pdbx_strand_id
1 'polypeptide(L)'
;MKWKAIALILLSLTGVASAHRLDEYLQATLIAVEKDHVDVSMRLIPGIAVSSAVIASIDANGDGVLSPQERWDYAQRVLNELVMSIDGKKLDAKLKSVDFPQIQEMRDGLGEIHIEYTAELPAGGPDRKLILENNNQRQRAVYLVNALAPSDPGISIVAQKRNPVQSTYELDYTQASGPPGSLPASWWTPNLFQLGIRHIAEGTDHLLFLLVLLLPAPLLVVGSRWRGTTGVRSSLLHILGIVTAFTLGHSITLVLAAFGVVHLPSRPIEVLIAVSILVSAVHALRPIFPGREAGIAAFFGLIHGLAFASTLSELGLGRWERLAGILGFNLGIETMQLAVVAATLPSLILMSRTRAYPWLRVCGALFAGVASVGWIVERVLGAQSSVDVVVNKLAHHSVWIAGGLFLLSLVCWAFENAGPALSNDLPVTS
;
A
#
# COMPACT_ATOMS: atom_id res chain seq x y z
N MET A 1 4.86 -12.98 38.88
CA MET A 1 4.06 -11.75 38.63
C MET A 1 4.20 -11.17 37.21
N LYS A 2 5.31 -11.31 36.51
CA LYS A 2 5.53 -10.71 35.16
C LYS A 2 4.69 -11.32 34.03
N TRP A 3 4.35 -12.59 34.08
CA TRP A 3 3.55 -13.27 33.04
C TRP A 3 2.06 -12.95 33.06
N LYS A 4 1.50 -12.60 34.24
CA LYS A 4 0.10 -12.22 34.38
C LYS A 4 -0.18 -10.80 33.80
N ALA A 5 0.79 -9.91 33.83
CA ALA A 5 0.68 -8.57 33.23
C ALA A 5 0.71 -8.64 31.69
N ILE A 6 1.50 -9.53 31.10
CA ILE A 6 1.56 -9.74 29.66
C ILE A 6 0.24 -10.37 29.15
N ALA A 7 -0.32 -11.32 29.88
CA ALA A 7 -1.60 -11.92 29.54
C ALA A 7 -2.78 -10.90 29.66
N LEU A 8 -2.73 -9.96 30.60
CA LEU A 8 -3.73 -8.91 30.75
C LEU A 8 -3.67 -7.87 29.62
N ILE A 9 -2.46 -7.52 29.16
CA ILE A 9 -2.25 -6.61 28.03
C ILE A 9 -2.71 -7.28 26.71
N LEU A 10 -2.49 -8.58 26.54
CA LEU A 10 -3.00 -9.34 25.39
C LEU A 10 -4.53 -9.49 25.40
N LEU A 11 -5.15 -9.57 26.57
CA LEU A 11 -6.62 -9.65 26.68
C LEU A 11 -7.31 -8.30 26.49
N SER A 12 -6.64 -7.17 26.77
CA SER A 12 -7.22 -5.82 26.58
C SER A 12 -7.16 -5.35 25.10
N LEU A 13 -6.50 -6.09 24.22
CA LEU A 13 -6.45 -5.82 22.76
C LEU A 13 -7.62 -6.44 22.00
N THR A 14 -8.51 -7.19 22.64
CA THR A 14 -9.76 -7.65 22.04
C THR A 14 -10.85 -6.56 22.08
N GLY A 15 -10.51 -5.37 21.61
CA GLY A 15 -11.48 -4.32 21.31
C GLY A 15 -12.28 -4.73 20.08
N VAL A 16 -13.59 -4.56 20.16
CA VAL A 16 -14.60 -4.83 19.15
C VAL A 16 -14.09 -4.42 17.76
N ALA A 17 -13.66 -5.39 16.97
CA ALA A 17 -13.35 -5.18 15.56
C ALA A 17 -14.68 -4.98 14.84
N SER A 18 -14.97 -3.74 14.43
CA SER A 18 -16.05 -3.48 13.48
C SER A 18 -15.67 -4.12 12.16
N ALA A 19 -16.39 -5.18 11.80
CA ALA A 19 -16.22 -5.91 10.55
C ALA A 19 -16.82 -5.12 9.39
N HIS A 20 -16.15 -4.06 8.93
CA HIS A 20 -16.65 -3.21 7.83
C HIS A 20 -16.82 -3.92 6.49
N ARG A 21 -16.24 -5.09 6.28
CA ARG A 21 -16.40 -5.87 5.03
C ARG A 21 -17.62 -6.79 4.98
N LEU A 22 -18.27 -7.06 6.11
CA LEU A 22 -19.44 -7.95 6.15
C LEU A 22 -20.75 -7.21 5.96
N ASP A 23 -20.78 -5.89 6.23
CA ASP A 23 -21.98 -5.08 6.32
C ASP A 23 -22.17 -4.12 5.13
N GLU A 24 -21.22 -4.08 4.19
CA GLU A 24 -21.17 -3.10 3.11
C GLU A 24 -21.34 -3.75 1.75
N TYR A 25 -21.79 -2.95 0.77
CA TYR A 25 -21.86 -3.34 -0.63
C TYR A 25 -20.70 -2.70 -1.40
N LEU A 26 -19.62 -3.45 -1.58
CA LEU A 26 -18.45 -2.93 -2.32
C LEU A 26 -18.77 -2.83 -3.81
N GLN A 27 -18.53 -1.65 -4.38
CA GLN A 27 -18.69 -1.36 -5.80
C GLN A 27 -17.37 -0.81 -6.36
N ALA A 28 -16.60 -1.66 -7.03
CA ALA A 28 -15.36 -1.29 -7.65
C ALA A 28 -15.58 -1.01 -9.15
N THR A 29 -15.21 0.18 -9.59
CA THR A 29 -15.40 0.66 -10.97
C THR A 29 -14.05 0.93 -11.62
N LEU A 30 -13.82 0.35 -12.79
CA LEU A 30 -12.66 0.60 -13.64
C LEU A 30 -13.12 1.29 -14.93
N ILE A 31 -12.44 2.37 -15.31
CA ILE A 31 -12.76 3.19 -16.47
C ILE A 31 -11.62 3.08 -17.47
N ALA A 32 -11.90 2.60 -18.67
CA ALA A 32 -10.97 2.61 -19.79
C ALA A 32 -11.41 3.67 -20.82
N VAL A 33 -10.57 4.66 -21.05
CA VAL A 33 -10.86 5.74 -22.02
C VAL A 33 -10.17 5.39 -23.34
N GLU A 34 -10.96 5.34 -24.41
CA GLU A 34 -10.51 5.15 -25.79
C GLU A 34 -10.79 6.45 -26.59
N LYS A 35 -10.40 6.47 -27.87
CA LYS A 35 -10.56 7.68 -28.71
C LYS A 35 -12.00 8.12 -28.92
N ASP A 36 -12.89 7.16 -29.12
CA ASP A 36 -14.27 7.35 -29.55
C ASP A 36 -15.31 6.81 -28.56
N HIS A 37 -14.86 6.08 -27.54
CA HIS A 37 -15.73 5.53 -26.50
C HIS A 37 -15.00 5.41 -25.15
N VAL A 38 -15.77 5.19 -24.11
CA VAL A 38 -15.30 4.83 -22.78
C VAL A 38 -15.94 3.50 -22.40
N ASP A 39 -15.12 2.53 -22.02
CA ASP A 39 -15.56 1.27 -21.45
C ASP A 39 -15.47 1.34 -19.92
N VAL A 40 -16.49 0.86 -19.23
CA VAL A 40 -16.55 0.81 -17.78
C VAL A 40 -16.88 -0.59 -17.31
N SER A 41 -16.05 -1.12 -16.43
CA SER A 41 -16.24 -2.41 -15.78
C SER A 41 -16.54 -2.18 -14.30
N MET A 42 -17.67 -2.69 -13.83
CA MET A 42 -18.06 -2.66 -12.42
C MET A 42 -18.04 -4.05 -11.83
N ARG A 43 -17.44 -4.16 -10.65
CA ARG A 43 -17.46 -5.35 -9.81
C ARG A 43 -18.23 -5.01 -8.54
N LEU A 44 -19.35 -5.68 -8.32
CA LEU A 44 -20.26 -5.45 -7.22
C LEU A 44 -20.22 -6.66 -6.29
N ILE A 45 -19.78 -6.46 -5.05
CA ILE A 45 -19.56 -7.52 -4.07
C ILE A 45 -20.43 -7.22 -2.85
N PRO A 46 -21.61 -7.84 -2.73
CA PRO A 46 -22.44 -7.69 -1.54
C PRO A 46 -21.83 -8.43 -0.36
N GLY A 47 -21.57 -7.71 0.73
CA GLY A 47 -21.18 -8.33 2.00
C GLY A 47 -22.30 -9.20 2.58
N ILE A 48 -21.97 -10.11 3.49
CA ILE A 48 -22.92 -11.12 4.04
C ILE A 48 -24.20 -10.47 4.59
N ALA A 49 -24.07 -9.38 5.34
CA ALA A 49 -25.23 -8.73 5.97
C ALA A 49 -26.19 -8.05 4.99
N VAL A 50 -25.69 -7.66 3.81
CA VAL A 50 -26.49 -6.99 2.77
C VAL A 50 -26.87 -7.91 1.61
N SER A 51 -26.24 -9.08 1.50
CA SER A 51 -26.42 -10.01 0.39
C SER A 51 -27.88 -10.42 0.16
N SER A 52 -28.61 -10.73 1.22
CA SER A 52 -30.03 -11.12 1.14
C SER A 52 -30.90 -9.99 0.54
N ALA A 53 -30.64 -8.74 0.89
CA ALA A 53 -31.36 -7.60 0.33
C ALA A 53 -31.00 -7.35 -1.15
N VAL A 54 -29.73 -7.56 -1.51
CA VAL A 54 -29.28 -7.45 -2.90
C VAL A 54 -29.88 -8.58 -3.74
N ILE A 55 -29.83 -9.83 -3.27
CA ILE A 55 -30.44 -10.98 -3.95
C ILE A 55 -31.93 -10.73 -4.19
N ALA A 56 -32.68 -10.32 -3.15
CA ALA A 56 -34.11 -10.01 -3.28
C ALA A 56 -34.39 -8.85 -4.24
N SER A 57 -33.44 -7.97 -4.47
CA SER A 57 -33.58 -6.91 -5.49
C SER A 57 -33.32 -7.41 -6.91
N ILE A 58 -32.64 -8.55 -7.08
CA ILE A 58 -32.35 -9.17 -8.37
C ILE A 58 -33.45 -10.21 -8.71
N ASP A 59 -33.66 -11.14 -7.80
CA ASP A 59 -34.69 -12.21 -7.89
C ASP A 59 -36.07 -11.59 -7.64
N ALA A 60 -36.67 -11.05 -8.70
CA ALA A 60 -37.92 -10.30 -8.62
C ALA A 60 -39.14 -11.20 -8.43
N ASN A 61 -39.07 -12.46 -8.90
CA ASN A 61 -40.14 -13.43 -8.79
C ASN A 61 -40.04 -14.30 -7.51
N GLY A 62 -38.89 -14.26 -6.81
CA GLY A 62 -38.64 -14.96 -5.57
C GLY A 62 -38.50 -16.49 -5.71
N ASP A 63 -38.16 -16.98 -6.91
CA ASP A 63 -38.02 -18.42 -7.15
C ASP A 63 -36.65 -19.00 -6.73
N GLY A 64 -35.73 -18.16 -6.33
CA GLY A 64 -34.39 -18.55 -5.90
C GLY A 64 -33.42 -18.84 -7.05
N VAL A 65 -33.79 -18.48 -8.30
CA VAL A 65 -32.96 -18.63 -9.48
C VAL A 65 -32.84 -17.27 -10.19
N LEU A 66 -31.64 -16.81 -10.45
CA LEU A 66 -31.43 -15.56 -11.18
C LEU A 66 -31.56 -15.84 -12.71
N SER A 67 -32.69 -15.54 -13.29
CA SER A 67 -32.92 -15.66 -14.73
C SER A 67 -32.06 -14.66 -15.52
N PRO A 68 -31.73 -14.89 -16.80
CA PRO A 68 -31.00 -13.92 -17.62
C PRO A 68 -31.68 -12.57 -17.69
N GLN A 69 -33.01 -12.50 -17.66
CA GLN A 69 -33.79 -11.27 -17.70
C GLN A 69 -33.61 -10.48 -16.39
N GLU A 70 -33.70 -11.12 -15.23
CA GLU A 70 -33.52 -10.47 -13.91
C GLU A 70 -32.14 -9.93 -13.76
N ARG A 71 -31.09 -10.64 -14.20
CA ARG A 71 -29.70 -10.18 -14.22
C ARG A 71 -29.55 -8.92 -15.07
N TRP A 72 -30.12 -8.93 -16.27
CA TRP A 72 -30.10 -7.78 -17.19
C TRP A 72 -30.84 -6.58 -16.62
N ASP A 73 -32.03 -6.78 -16.08
CA ASP A 73 -32.86 -5.71 -15.50
C ASP A 73 -32.18 -5.10 -14.25
N TYR A 74 -31.52 -5.92 -13.46
CA TYR A 74 -30.75 -5.41 -12.34
C TYR A 74 -29.57 -4.54 -12.81
N ALA A 75 -28.79 -5.02 -13.77
CA ALA A 75 -27.68 -4.27 -14.33
C ALA A 75 -28.13 -2.94 -14.98
N GLN A 76 -29.30 -2.96 -15.64
CA GLN A 76 -29.90 -1.76 -16.22
C GLN A 76 -30.32 -0.74 -15.12
N ARG A 77 -30.85 -1.22 -13.98
CA ARG A 77 -31.15 -0.33 -12.84
C ARG A 77 -29.88 0.28 -12.28
N VAL A 78 -28.80 -0.52 -12.10
CA VAL A 78 -27.49 0.01 -11.67
C VAL A 78 -27.01 1.08 -12.63
N LEU A 79 -27.07 0.83 -13.94
CA LEU A 79 -26.65 1.78 -14.98
C LEU A 79 -27.45 3.09 -14.92
N ASN A 80 -28.76 3.04 -14.66
CA ASN A 80 -29.61 4.21 -14.55
C ASN A 80 -29.27 5.10 -13.33
N GLU A 81 -28.61 4.55 -12.31
CA GLU A 81 -28.14 5.28 -11.13
C GLU A 81 -26.73 5.84 -11.29
N LEU A 82 -26.09 5.56 -12.43
CA LEU A 82 -24.81 6.14 -12.80
C LEU A 82 -25.03 7.37 -13.68
N VAL A 83 -24.30 8.44 -13.41
CA VAL A 83 -24.28 9.62 -14.26
C VAL A 83 -22.86 9.80 -14.79
N MET A 84 -22.71 9.69 -16.10
CA MET A 84 -21.43 9.92 -16.77
C MET A 84 -21.52 11.13 -17.69
N SER A 85 -20.53 11.99 -17.65
CA SER A 85 -20.46 13.16 -18.51
C SER A 85 -19.03 13.44 -18.96
N ILE A 86 -18.88 14.00 -20.14
CA ILE A 86 -17.60 14.48 -20.68
C ILE A 86 -17.73 15.93 -21.13
N ASP A 87 -16.80 16.77 -20.67
CA ASP A 87 -16.77 18.22 -20.99
C ASP A 87 -18.14 18.89 -20.71
N GLY A 88 -18.83 18.44 -19.65
CA GLY A 88 -20.16 18.91 -19.25
C GLY A 88 -21.33 18.33 -20.04
N LYS A 89 -21.09 17.45 -21.02
CA LYS A 89 -22.14 16.76 -21.78
C LYS A 89 -22.39 15.38 -21.21
N LYS A 90 -23.65 15.07 -20.90
CA LYS A 90 -24.04 13.73 -20.41
C LYS A 90 -23.79 12.69 -21.52
N LEU A 91 -23.24 11.56 -21.12
CA LEU A 91 -23.02 10.39 -21.98
C LEU A 91 -24.19 9.41 -21.84
N ASP A 92 -24.55 8.79 -22.95
CA ASP A 92 -25.54 7.72 -22.98
C ASP A 92 -24.81 6.36 -22.90
N ALA A 93 -24.77 5.79 -21.71
CA ALA A 93 -24.09 4.53 -21.46
C ALA A 93 -25.03 3.35 -21.81
N LYS A 94 -24.47 2.36 -22.49
CA LYS A 94 -25.16 1.13 -22.94
C LYS A 94 -24.53 -0.08 -22.28
N LEU A 95 -25.39 -0.96 -21.76
CA LEU A 95 -24.98 -2.23 -21.16
C LEU A 95 -24.38 -3.14 -22.24
N LYS A 96 -23.18 -3.70 -21.97
CA LYS A 96 -22.43 -4.55 -22.89
C LYS A 96 -22.50 -6.01 -22.48
N SER A 97 -22.22 -6.30 -21.22
CA SER A 97 -22.25 -7.65 -20.67
C SER A 97 -22.59 -7.66 -19.18
N VAL A 98 -23.12 -8.78 -18.71
CA VAL A 98 -23.38 -9.03 -17.31
C VAL A 98 -23.00 -10.47 -16.97
N ASP A 99 -22.33 -10.63 -15.85
CA ASP A 99 -22.02 -11.94 -15.28
C ASP A 99 -22.35 -11.94 -13.78
N PHE A 100 -23.01 -13.01 -13.34
CA PHE A 100 -23.51 -13.14 -11.97
C PHE A 100 -23.03 -14.45 -11.37
N PRO A 101 -22.56 -14.43 -10.13
CA PRO A 101 -22.20 -15.62 -9.39
C PRO A 101 -23.45 -16.42 -9.00
N GLN A 102 -23.24 -17.60 -8.44
CA GLN A 102 -24.34 -18.36 -7.85
C GLN A 102 -24.88 -17.65 -6.61
N ILE A 103 -26.19 -17.79 -6.34
CA ILE A 103 -26.85 -17.16 -5.19
C ILE A 103 -26.15 -17.52 -3.87
N GLN A 104 -25.66 -18.77 -3.74
CA GLN A 104 -24.98 -19.22 -2.54
C GLN A 104 -23.66 -18.46 -2.33
N GLU A 105 -22.88 -18.22 -3.38
CA GLU A 105 -21.64 -17.43 -3.30
C GLU A 105 -21.92 -15.99 -2.88
N MET A 106 -23.03 -15.40 -3.35
CA MET A 106 -23.46 -14.08 -2.91
C MET A 106 -23.84 -14.06 -1.42
N ARG A 107 -24.57 -15.10 -0.93
CA ARG A 107 -24.92 -15.24 0.49
C ARG A 107 -23.71 -15.38 1.37
N ASP A 108 -22.67 -16.04 0.89
CA ASP A 108 -21.42 -16.26 1.61
C ASP A 108 -20.49 -15.03 1.54
N GLY A 109 -20.90 -13.94 0.85
CA GLY A 109 -20.12 -12.72 0.66
C GLY A 109 -18.89 -12.90 -0.25
N LEU A 110 -18.88 -13.97 -1.05
CA LEU A 110 -17.80 -14.32 -1.98
C LEU A 110 -18.17 -14.08 -3.44
N GLY A 111 -19.45 -13.84 -3.71
CA GLY A 111 -19.97 -13.65 -5.07
C GLY A 111 -19.68 -12.25 -5.61
N GLU A 112 -19.10 -12.19 -6.81
CA GLU A 112 -18.87 -10.95 -7.56
C GLU A 112 -19.84 -10.85 -8.73
N ILE A 113 -20.62 -9.77 -8.80
CA ILE A 113 -21.43 -9.41 -9.97
C ILE A 113 -20.56 -8.53 -10.87
N HIS A 114 -20.38 -8.92 -12.11
CA HIS A 114 -19.65 -8.15 -13.12
C HIS A 114 -20.62 -7.51 -14.09
N ILE A 115 -20.51 -6.19 -14.27
CA ILE A 115 -21.30 -5.42 -15.22
C ILE A 115 -20.35 -4.61 -16.08
N GLU A 116 -20.45 -4.78 -17.40
CA GLU A 116 -19.71 -3.97 -18.36
C GLU A 116 -20.67 -3.11 -19.16
N TYR A 117 -20.30 -1.87 -19.35
CA TYR A 117 -21.03 -0.91 -20.19
C TYR A 117 -20.09 0.00 -20.93
N THR A 118 -20.58 0.58 -22.02
CA THR A 118 -19.81 1.47 -22.88
C THR A 118 -20.60 2.73 -23.18
N ALA A 119 -19.91 3.81 -23.41
CA ALA A 119 -20.54 5.06 -23.87
C ALA A 119 -19.69 5.70 -24.97
N GLU A 120 -20.34 6.17 -26.03
CA GLU A 120 -19.70 6.88 -27.14
C GLU A 120 -19.23 8.26 -26.67
N LEU A 121 -18.01 8.63 -27.03
CA LEU A 121 -17.45 9.92 -26.72
C LEU A 121 -17.68 10.90 -27.88
N PRO A 122 -18.33 12.05 -27.64
CA PRO A 122 -18.48 13.07 -28.67
C PRO A 122 -17.10 13.66 -29.03
N ALA A 123 -16.96 14.10 -30.25
CA ALA A 123 -15.78 14.83 -30.68
C ALA A 123 -15.52 16.03 -29.74
N GLY A 124 -14.26 16.24 -29.37
CA GLY A 124 -13.85 17.28 -28.44
C GLY A 124 -12.45 17.82 -28.72
N GLY A 125 -12.01 18.73 -27.87
CA GLY A 125 -10.65 19.28 -27.92
C GLY A 125 -9.59 18.28 -27.43
N PRO A 126 -8.31 18.70 -27.41
CA PRO A 126 -7.25 17.85 -26.90
C PRO A 126 -7.35 17.61 -25.39
N ASP A 127 -7.83 18.56 -24.64
CA ASP A 127 -8.03 18.46 -23.19
C ASP A 127 -9.47 18.05 -22.89
N ARG A 128 -9.63 16.93 -22.19
CA ARG A 128 -10.93 16.32 -21.91
C ARG A 128 -11.11 16.09 -20.40
N LYS A 129 -12.35 16.25 -19.97
CA LYS A 129 -12.75 16.01 -18.58
C LYS A 129 -13.92 15.02 -18.52
N LEU A 130 -13.68 13.83 -18.02
CA LEU A 130 -14.70 12.83 -17.76
C LEU A 130 -15.10 12.88 -16.28
N ILE A 131 -16.41 12.88 -16.01
CA ILE A 131 -16.96 12.81 -14.65
C ILE A 131 -17.88 11.60 -14.58
N LEU A 132 -17.67 10.74 -13.57
CA LEU A 132 -18.55 9.64 -13.21
C LEU A 132 -19.10 9.88 -11.81
N GLU A 133 -20.42 9.84 -11.67
CA GLU A 133 -21.11 9.84 -10.38
C GLU A 133 -21.87 8.54 -10.21
N ASN A 134 -21.58 7.81 -9.12
CA ASN A 134 -22.26 6.59 -8.74
C ASN A 134 -23.25 6.90 -7.60
N ASN A 135 -24.54 6.72 -7.89
CA ASN A 135 -25.62 6.96 -6.94
C ASN A 135 -26.25 5.63 -6.45
N ASN A 136 -25.74 4.50 -6.92
CA ASN A 136 -26.29 3.19 -6.60
C ASN A 136 -26.07 2.84 -5.13
N GLN A 137 -27.16 2.58 -4.42
CA GLN A 137 -27.12 2.12 -3.01
C GLN A 137 -26.33 3.04 -2.04
N ARG A 138 -26.39 4.36 -2.18
CA ARG A 138 -25.62 5.37 -1.43
C ARG A 138 -25.56 5.17 0.09
N GLN A 139 -26.55 4.52 0.68
CA GLN A 139 -26.62 4.30 2.14
C GLN A 139 -25.85 3.05 2.61
N ARG A 140 -25.48 2.16 1.69
CA ARG A 140 -24.90 0.85 2.00
C ARG A 140 -23.65 0.53 1.17
N ALA A 141 -23.39 1.32 0.13
CA ALA A 141 -22.29 1.07 -0.79
C ALA A 141 -21.00 1.74 -0.33
N VAL A 142 -19.89 1.03 -0.53
CA VAL A 142 -18.54 1.58 -0.53
C VAL A 142 -18.05 1.59 -1.97
N TYR A 143 -17.65 2.75 -2.44
CA TYR A 143 -17.23 2.94 -3.83
C TYR A 143 -15.72 2.96 -3.94
N LEU A 144 -15.19 2.26 -4.93
CA LEU A 144 -13.82 2.36 -5.39
C LEU A 144 -13.85 2.69 -6.87
N VAL A 145 -13.13 3.71 -7.32
CA VAL A 145 -13.09 4.05 -8.73
C VAL A 145 -11.69 4.42 -9.18
N ASN A 146 -11.27 3.84 -10.32
CA ASN A 146 -9.98 4.08 -10.94
C ASN A 146 -10.11 4.12 -12.46
N ALA A 147 -9.24 4.89 -13.13
CA ALA A 147 -9.03 4.74 -14.56
C ALA A 147 -7.92 3.74 -14.84
N LEU A 148 -8.12 2.91 -15.86
CA LEU A 148 -7.06 2.10 -16.45
C LEU A 148 -6.10 2.99 -17.25
N ALA A 149 -4.86 2.56 -17.40
CA ALA A 149 -3.95 3.19 -18.35
C ALA A 149 -4.55 3.08 -19.76
N PRO A 150 -4.66 4.19 -20.52
CA PRO A 150 -5.22 4.16 -21.86
C PRO A 150 -4.42 3.21 -22.76
N SER A 151 -5.10 2.42 -23.57
CA SER A 151 -4.48 1.53 -24.56
C SER A 151 -3.95 2.31 -25.76
N ASP A 152 -4.55 3.46 -26.07
CA ASP A 152 -4.10 4.37 -27.12
C ASP A 152 -2.98 5.28 -26.59
N PRO A 153 -1.77 5.23 -27.19
CA PRO A 153 -0.65 6.09 -26.79
C PRO A 153 -0.91 7.59 -27.05
N GLY A 154 -1.93 7.94 -27.82
CA GLY A 154 -2.38 9.33 -28.02
C GLY A 154 -3.22 9.85 -26.85
N ILE A 155 -3.58 9.04 -25.87
CA ILE A 155 -4.36 9.45 -24.69
C ILE A 155 -3.43 9.43 -23.46
N SER A 156 -3.42 10.54 -22.72
CA SER A 156 -2.62 10.64 -21.49
C SER A 156 -3.47 11.16 -20.34
N ILE A 157 -3.51 10.43 -19.23
CA ILE A 157 -4.19 10.84 -18.00
C ILE A 157 -3.37 11.95 -17.35
N VAL A 158 -4.00 13.10 -17.11
CA VAL A 158 -3.40 14.29 -16.49
C VAL A 158 -3.65 14.30 -14.98
N ALA A 159 -4.90 14.07 -14.56
CA ALA A 159 -5.27 14.07 -13.15
C ALA A 159 -6.48 13.18 -12.89
N GLN A 160 -6.53 12.65 -11.67
CA GLN A 160 -7.65 11.87 -11.15
C GLN A 160 -8.05 12.46 -9.79
N LYS A 161 -9.31 12.87 -9.65
CA LYS A 161 -9.84 13.42 -8.41
C LYS A 161 -11.05 12.61 -7.95
N ARG A 162 -11.19 12.46 -6.66
CA ARG A 162 -12.29 11.71 -6.01
C ARG A 162 -12.82 12.50 -4.84
N ASN A 163 -14.14 12.43 -4.61
CA ASN A 163 -14.68 12.88 -3.32
C ASN A 163 -14.30 11.88 -2.19
N PRO A 164 -14.42 12.25 -0.91
CA PRO A 164 -14.02 11.39 0.22
C PRO A 164 -14.66 10.00 0.24
N VAL A 165 -15.90 9.87 -0.26
CA VAL A 165 -16.64 8.60 -0.34
C VAL A 165 -16.50 7.90 -1.69
N GLN A 166 -15.69 8.46 -2.60
CA GLN A 166 -15.43 7.95 -3.95
C GLN A 166 -16.67 7.73 -4.83
N SER A 167 -17.81 8.35 -4.50
CA SER A 167 -19.02 8.31 -5.32
C SER A 167 -18.94 9.23 -6.53
N THR A 168 -18.05 10.21 -6.53
CA THR A 168 -17.78 11.11 -7.66
C THR A 168 -16.30 11.00 -8.03
N TYR A 169 -16.07 10.74 -9.31
CA TYR A 169 -14.75 10.59 -9.89
C TYR A 169 -14.60 11.54 -11.07
N GLU A 170 -13.54 12.32 -11.09
CA GLU A 170 -13.18 13.26 -12.15
C GLU A 170 -11.85 12.82 -12.75
N LEU A 171 -11.82 12.61 -14.06
CA LEU A 171 -10.66 12.22 -14.84
C LEU A 171 -10.35 13.33 -15.86
N ASP A 172 -9.24 14.03 -15.65
CA ASP A 172 -8.69 14.95 -16.63
C ASP A 172 -7.68 14.18 -17.50
N TYR A 173 -7.86 14.20 -18.82
CA TYR A 173 -6.96 13.53 -19.76
C TYR A 173 -6.77 14.36 -21.03
N THR A 174 -5.66 14.11 -21.72
CA THR A 174 -5.38 14.74 -23.03
C THR A 174 -5.48 13.69 -24.14
N GLN A 175 -5.99 14.10 -25.29
CA GLN A 175 -6.11 13.28 -26.50
C GLN A 175 -5.38 13.96 -27.65
N ALA A 176 -4.28 13.36 -28.12
CA ALA A 176 -3.50 13.91 -29.22
C ALA A 176 -4.25 13.77 -30.55
N SER A 177 -4.40 14.89 -31.25
CA SER A 177 -4.93 14.95 -32.62
C SER A 177 -3.76 14.82 -33.60
N GLY A 178 -3.24 13.60 -33.86
CA GLY A 178 -2.12 13.37 -34.76
C GLY A 178 -1.98 11.91 -35.23
N PRO A 179 -1.25 11.65 -36.35
CA PRO A 179 -1.07 10.28 -36.81
C PRO A 179 -0.32 9.43 -35.77
N PRO A 180 -0.65 8.13 -35.66
CA PRO A 180 0.02 7.24 -34.73
C PRO A 180 1.49 7.13 -35.13
N GLY A 181 2.40 7.58 -34.27
CA GLY A 181 3.84 7.46 -34.51
C GLY A 181 4.73 8.54 -33.91
N SER A 182 4.19 9.64 -33.38
CA SER A 182 4.98 10.55 -32.56
C SER A 182 4.94 10.05 -31.11
N LEU A 183 5.99 9.35 -30.70
CA LEU A 183 6.25 9.06 -29.29
C LEU A 183 6.14 10.39 -28.53
N PRO A 184 5.29 10.51 -27.50
CA PRO A 184 5.38 11.66 -26.61
C PRO A 184 6.79 11.64 -26.04
N ALA A 185 7.49 12.77 -26.12
CA ALA A 185 8.88 12.95 -25.69
C ALA A 185 9.08 12.82 -24.16
N SER A 186 8.21 12.14 -23.45
CA SER A 186 8.33 11.84 -22.03
C SER A 186 8.13 10.36 -21.76
N TRP A 187 9.15 9.56 -22.12
CA TRP A 187 9.35 8.20 -21.58
C TRP A 187 9.58 8.22 -20.04
N TRP A 188 9.70 9.37 -19.44
CA TRP A 188 9.53 9.63 -18.01
C TRP A 188 8.06 9.91 -17.73
N THR A 189 7.29 8.85 -17.48
CA THR A 189 5.95 9.07 -16.92
C THR A 189 6.11 9.47 -15.45
N PRO A 190 5.87 10.75 -15.08
CA PRO A 190 5.91 11.20 -13.69
C PRO A 190 5.05 10.33 -12.78
N ASN A 191 4.04 9.70 -13.37
CA ASN A 191 3.07 8.85 -12.70
C ASN A 191 3.68 7.57 -12.08
N LEU A 192 4.59 6.86 -12.78
CA LEU A 192 5.17 5.62 -12.24
C LEU A 192 6.23 5.89 -11.17
N PHE A 193 7.01 6.94 -11.31
CA PHE A 193 7.91 7.42 -10.26
C PHE A 193 7.13 7.83 -8.99
N GLN A 194 6.06 8.62 -9.16
CA GLN A 194 5.18 9.01 -8.05
C GLN A 194 4.48 7.80 -7.43
N LEU A 195 4.09 6.83 -8.25
CA LEU A 195 3.50 5.57 -7.76
C LEU A 195 4.49 4.81 -6.89
N GLY A 196 5.79 4.76 -7.26
CA GLY A 196 6.85 4.18 -6.44
C GLY A 196 7.04 4.91 -5.10
N ILE A 197 7.00 6.24 -5.11
CA ILE A 197 7.03 7.04 -3.88
C ILE A 197 5.84 6.70 -2.98
N ARG A 198 4.62 6.68 -3.53
CA ARG A 198 3.39 6.37 -2.80
C ARG A 198 3.39 4.94 -2.28
N HIS A 199 3.88 3.99 -3.07
CA HIS A 199 3.98 2.58 -2.67
C HIS A 199 4.74 2.39 -1.35
N ILE A 200 5.84 3.11 -1.15
CA ILE A 200 6.58 3.09 0.11
C ILE A 200 5.92 3.98 1.17
N ALA A 201 5.43 5.16 0.80
CA ALA A 201 4.82 6.10 1.75
C ALA A 201 3.53 5.56 2.38
N GLU A 202 2.73 4.84 1.62
CA GLU A 202 1.45 4.26 2.03
C GLU A 202 1.59 2.78 2.45
N GLY A 203 2.66 2.10 2.02
CA GLY A 203 2.99 0.71 2.37
C GLY A 203 3.52 0.60 3.80
N THR A 204 2.62 0.42 4.78
CA THR A 204 2.97 0.34 6.21
C THR A 204 3.91 -0.80 6.54
N ASP A 205 3.85 -1.91 5.82
CA ASP A 205 4.76 -3.04 5.89
C ASP A 205 6.18 -2.66 5.47
N HIS A 206 6.34 -1.92 4.35
CA HIS A 206 7.62 -1.42 3.88
C HIS A 206 8.24 -0.41 4.85
N LEU A 207 7.42 0.52 5.36
CA LEU A 207 7.88 1.50 6.35
C LEU A 207 8.33 0.82 7.63
N LEU A 208 7.54 -0.13 8.15
CA LEU A 208 7.89 -0.84 9.38
C LEU A 208 9.12 -1.73 9.21
N PHE A 209 9.23 -2.40 8.06
CA PHE A 209 10.41 -3.18 7.68
C PHE A 209 11.66 -2.30 7.67
N LEU A 210 11.62 -1.17 6.97
CA LEU A 210 12.74 -0.24 6.88
C LEU A 210 13.12 0.32 8.25
N LEU A 211 12.16 0.79 9.03
CA LEU A 211 12.41 1.35 10.35
C LEU A 211 13.04 0.33 11.31
N VAL A 212 12.59 -0.92 11.28
CA VAL A 212 13.16 -1.95 12.16
C VAL A 212 14.57 -2.35 11.76
N LEU A 213 14.91 -2.30 10.47
CA LEU A 213 16.28 -2.50 9.98
C LEU A 213 17.21 -1.33 10.37
N LEU A 214 16.67 -0.12 10.50
CA LEU A 214 17.45 1.05 10.93
C LEU A 214 17.79 1.03 12.42
N LEU A 215 17.01 0.34 13.26
CA LEU A 215 17.24 0.29 14.70
C LEU A 215 18.64 -0.21 15.11
N PRO A 216 19.21 -1.29 14.56
CA PRO A 216 20.56 -1.72 14.90
C PRO A 216 21.66 -0.98 14.13
N ALA A 217 21.34 -0.20 13.10
CA ALA A 217 22.31 0.36 12.17
C ALA A 217 23.43 1.23 12.77
N PRO A 218 23.21 2.03 13.84
CA PRO A 218 24.28 2.77 14.49
C PRO A 218 25.09 1.94 15.50
N LEU A 219 24.84 0.63 15.62
CA LEU A 219 25.48 -0.23 16.62
C LEU A 219 26.50 -1.18 16.01
N LEU A 220 27.47 -1.57 16.85
CA LEU A 220 28.44 -2.64 16.56
C LEU A 220 27.99 -3.96 17.17
N VAL A 221 28.36 -5.06 16.53
CA VAL A 221 28.17 -6.40 17.08
C VAL A 221 29.42 -6.82 17.85
N VAL A 222 29.23 -7.14 19.13
CA VAL A 222 30.29 -7.71 19.98
C VAL A 222 29.79 -9.06 20.52
N GLY A 223 30.36 -10.13 20.03
CA GLY A 223 29.87 -11.48 20.29
C GLY A 223 28.48 -11.69 19.67
N SER A 224 27.47 -11.98 20.49
CA SER A 224 26.07 -12.18 20.06
C SER A 224 25.14 -11.05 20.48
N ARG A 225 25.66 -9.84 20.71
CA ARG A 225 24.88 -8.70 21.21
C ARG A 225 25.24 -7.41 20.49
N TRP A 226 24.26 -6.53 20.35
CA TRP A 226 24.46 -5.17 19.92
C TRP A 226 25.12 -4.35 21.03
N ARG A 227 26.36 -3.87 20.81
CA ARG A 227 27.14 -3.10 21.78
C ARG A 227 28.01 -2.06 21.05
N GLY A 228 28.19 -0.90 21.72
CA GLY A 228 28.97 0.17 21.16
C GLY A 228 28.29 0.88 20.00
N THR A 229 28.87 1.95 19.52
CA THR A 229 28.35 2.75 18.41
C THR A 229 29.36 2.77 17.27
N THR A 230 28.86 2.73 16.04
CA THR A 230 29.69 2.91 14.83
C THR A 230 29.78 4.39 14.46
N GLY A 231 30.74 4.75 13.61
CA GLY A 231 30.86 6.10 13.08
C GLY A 231 29.72 6.45 12.13
N VAL A 232 29.34 7.73 12.06
CA VAL A 232 28.24 8.22 11.20
C VAL A 232 28.39 7.78 9.76
N ARG A 233 29.58 7.92 9.16
CA ARG A 233 29.87 7.52 7.79
C ARG A 233 29.67 6.01 7.58
N SER A 234 30.13 5.19 8.53
CA SER A 234 29.97 3.74 8.45
C SER A 234 28.51 3.34 8.54
N SER A 235 27.74 3.92 9.48
CA SER A 235 26.29 3.69 9.57
C SER A 235 25.57 4.06 8.29
N LEU A 236 25.89 5.22 7.72
CA LEU A 236 25.26 5.70 6.48
C LEU A 236 25.55 4.76 5.30
N LEU A 237 26.82 4.40 5.08
CA LEU A 237 27.19 3.50 3.97
C LEU A 237 26.59 2.11 4.14
N HIS A 238 26.51 1.61 5.38
CA HIS A 238 25.90 0.33 5.68
C HIS A 238 24.40 0.34 5.36
N ILE A 239 23.68 1.39 5.75
CA ILE A 239 22.25 1.54 5.48
C ILE A 239 22.00 1.72 3.98
N LEU A 240 22.76 2.55 3.30
CA LEU A 240 22.64 2.72 1.84
C LEU A 240 22.80 1.36 1.14
N GLY A 241 23.78 0.55 1.54
CA GLY A 241 23.97 -0.79 1.01
C GLY A 241 22.76 -1.72 1.25
N ILE A 242 22.11 -1.64 2.41
CA ILE A 242 20.90 -2.41 2.73
C ILE A 242 19.71 -1.96 1.87
N VAL A 243 19.48 -0.64 1.77
CA VAL A 243 18.36 -0.06 1.00
C VAL A 243 18.51 -0.41 -0.49
N THR A 244 19.67 -0.16 -1.06
CA THR A 244 19.93 -0.47 -2.48
C THR A 244 19.84 -1.98 -2.75
N ALA A 245 20.34 -2.83 -1.87
CA ALA A 245 20.23 -4.28 -2.00
C ALA A 245 18.75 -4.75 -1.98
N PHE A 246 17.94 -4.18 -1.09
CA PHE A 246 16.50 -4.43 -1.07
C PHE A 246 15.83 -4.01 -2.37
N THR A 247 16.08 -2.77 -2.86
CA THR A 247 15.53 -2.25 -4.12
C THR A 247 15.93 -3.09 -5.32
N LEU A 248 17.19 -3.59 -5.37
CA LEU A 248 17.64 -4.51 -6.42
C LEU A 248 16.86 -5.83 -6.39
N GLY A 249 16.71 -6.45 -5.21
CA GLY A 249 15.92 -7.67 -5.05
C GLY A 249 14.46 -7.45 -5.50
N HIS A 250 13.84 -6.37 -5.04
CA HIS A 250 12.49 -5.98 -5.41
C HIS A 250 12.35 -5.79 -6.93
N SER A 251 13.29 -5.10 -7.55
CA SER A 251 13.31 -4.87 -9.00
C SER A 251 13.37 -6.15 -9.82
N ILE A 252 14.18 -7.12 -9.40
CA ILE A 252 14.34 -8.41 -10.10
C ILE A 252 13.00 -9.15 -10.14
N THR A 253 12.32 -9.32 -9.02
CA THR A 253 11.05 -10.04 -8.98
C THR A 253 9.92 -9.27 -9.63
N LEU A 254 9.92 -7.94 -9.52
CA LEU A 254 8.96 -7.09 -10.22
C LEU A 254 9.09 -7.23 -11.74
N VAL A 255 10.32 -7.27 -12.28
CA VAL A 255 10.56 -7.53 -13.71
C VAL A 255 10.08 -8.93 -14.09
N LEU A 256 10.49 -9.97 -13.35
CA LEU A 256 10.10 -11.36 -13.65
C LEU A 256 8.57 -11.52 -13.68
N ALA A 257 7.90 -10.92 -12.74
CA ALA A 257 6.45 -10.99 -12.63
C ALA A 257 5.73 -10.16 -13.70
N ALA A 258 6.23 -8.95 -14.00
CA ALA A 258 5.66 -8.10 -15.06
C ALA A 258 5.78 -8.74 -16.47
N PHE A 259 6.76 -9.62 -16.68
CA PHE A 259 6.88 -10.41 -17.90
C PHE A 259 6.20 -11.78 -17.84
N GLY A 260 5.43 -12.06 -16.80
CA GLY A 260 4.67 -13.28 -16.68
C GLY A 260 5.50 -14.54 -16.37
N VAL A 261 6.76 -14.39 -15.95
CA VAL A 261 7.65 -15.52 -15.60
C VAL A 261 7.26 -16.14 -14.25
N VAL A 262 6.76 -15.31 -13.34
CA VAL A 262 6.38 -15.74 -11.98
C VAL A 262 4.99 -15.21 -11.66
N HIS A 263 4.08 -16.13 -11.31
CA HIS A 263 2.74 -15.82 -10.79
C HIS A 263 2.54 -16.58 -9.50
N LEU A 264 2.37 -15.89 -8.40
CA LEU A 264 2.09 -16.49 -7.11
C LEU A 264 0.84 -15.85 -6.50
N PRO A 265 0.03 -16.63 -5.76
CA PRO A 265 -1.13 -16.08 -5.04
C PRO A 265 -0.69 -15.01 -4.03
N SER A 266 -1.51 -13.96 -3.82
CA SER A 266 -1.17 -12.83 -2.94
C SER A 266 -0.98 -13.25 -1.49
N ARG A 267 -1.85 -14.10 -0.94
CA ARG A 267 -1.81 -14.51 0.47
C ARG A 267 -0.46 -15.07 0.94
N PRO A 268 0.15 -16.07 0.28
CA PRO A 268 1.48 -16.56 0.66
C PRO A 268 2.55 -15.48 0.65
N ILE A 269 2.51 -14.57 -0.33
CA ILE A 269 3.48 -13.48 -0.46
C ILE A 269 3.34 -12.51 0.73
N GLU A 270 2.12 -12.12 1.07
CA GLU A 270 1.85 -11.24 2.21
C GLU A 270 2.28 -11.84 3.55
N VAL A 271 2.12 -13.17 3.72
CA VAL A 271 2.66 -13.89 4.89
C VAL A 271 4.18 -13.82 4.92
N LEU A 272 4.84 -14.04 3.78
CA LEU A 272 6.30 -13.96 3.68
C LEU A 272 6.83 -12.53 3.94
N ILE A 273 6.10 -11.50 3.52
CA ILE A 273 6.39 -10.10 3.85
C ILE A 273 6.32 -9.90 5.37
N ALA A 274 5.26 -10.33 6.02
CA ALA A 274 5.13 -10.21 7.47
C ALA A 274 6.23 -11.02 8.21
N VAL A 275 6.60 -12.20 7.72
CA VAL A 275 7.72 -12.99 8.24
C VAL A 275 9.05 -12.26 8.10
N SER A 276 9.29 -11.56 6.98
CA SER A 276 10.52 -10.77 6.78
C SER A 276 10.66 -9.64 7.82
N ILE A 277 9.54 -8.99 8.18
CA ILE A 277 9.52 -7.97 9.23
C ILE A 277 9.79 -8.60 10.60
N LEU A 278 9.18 -9.76 10.89
CA LEU A 278 9.43 -10.50 12.13
C LEU A 278 10.90 -10.88 12.29
N VAL A 279 11.52 -11.42 11.24
CA VAL A 279 12.95 -11.78 11.23
C VAL A 279 13.82 -10.55 11.46
N SER A 280 13.48 -9.41 10.84
CA SER A 280 14.17 -8.12 11.04
C SER A 280 14.01 -7.63 12.48
N ALA A 281 12.82 -7.78 13.09
CA ALA A 281 12.58 -7.45 14.49
C ALA A 281 13.41 -8.31 15.45
N VAL A 282 13.51 -9.61 15.20
CA VAL A 282 14.39 -10.51 15.97
C VAL A 282 15.85 -10.11 15.79
N HIS A 283 16.29 -9.75 14.56
CA HIS A 283 17.64 -9.27 14.29
C HIS A 283 17.94 -7.97 15.05
N ALA A 284 16.98 -7.03 15.09
CA ALA A 284 17.13 -5.80 15.85
C ALA A 284 17.25 -6.03 17.36
N LEU A 285 16.60 -7.07 17.91
CA LEU A 285 16.78 -7.47 19.31
C LEU A 285 18.11 -8.17 19.55
N ARG A 286 18.48 -9.09 18.66
CA ARG A 286 19.69 -9.90 18.76
C ARG A 286 20.29 -10.11 17.36
N PRO A 287 21.58 -9.81 17.14
CA PRO A 287 22.18 -9.96 15.81
C PRO A 287 22.22 -11.45 15.42
N ILE A 288 21.35 -11.84 14.48
CA ILE A 288 21.25 -13.21 13.97
C ILE A 288 22.00 -13.41 12.65
N PHE A 289 22.25 -12.34 11.89
CA PHE A 289 23.01 -12.37 10.63
C PHE A 289 23.95 -11.15 10.46
N PRO A 290 24.86 -10.92 11.44
CA PRO A 290 25.74 -9.73 11.41
C PRO A 290 26.67 -9.77 10.19
N GLY A 291 26.78 -8.62 9.49
CA GLY A 291 27.60 -8.45 8.29
C GLY A 291 26.99 -9.03 7.01
N ARG A 292 25.76 -9.60 7.08
CA ARG A 292 25.03 -10.17 5.93
C ARG A 292 23.71 -9.43 5.67
N GLU A 293 23.50 -8.30 6.34
CA GLU A 293 22.23 -7.55 6.34
C GLU A 293 21.82 -7.16 4.91
N ALA A 294 22.75 -6.71 4.07
CA ALA A 294 22.47 -6.37 2.68
C ALA A 294 21.99 -7.59 1.86
N GLY A 295 22.62 -8.76 2.02
CA GLY A 295 22.19 -9.99 1.35
C GLY A 295 20.79 -10.45 1.78
N ILE A 296 20.51 -10.36 3.08
CA ILE A 296 19.17 -10.67 3.62
C ILE A 296 18.14 -9.63 3.15
N ALA A 297 18.50 -8.35 3.10
CA ALA A 297 17.63 -7.30 2.55
C ALA A 297 17.32 -7.53 1.07
N ALA A 298 18.31 -7.95 0.25
CA ALA A 298 18.06 -8.33 -1.13
C ALA A 298 17.08 -9.50 -1.25
N PHE A 299 17.25 -10.53 -0.42
CA PHE A 299 16.32 -11.65 -0.37
C PHE A 299 14.90 -11.24 0.03
N PHE A 300 14.76 -10.37 1.02
CA PHE A 300 13.46 -9.82 1.40
C PHE A 300 12.88 -8.92 0.29
N GLY A 301 13.72 -8.15 -0.40
CA GLY A 301 13.33 -7.40 -1.58
C GLY A 301 12.69 -8.29 -2.65
N LEU A 302 13.28 -9.47 -2.93
CA LEU A 302 12.69 -10.45 -3.86
C LEU A 302 11.26 -10.84 -3.45
N ILE A 303 11.00 -11.03 -2.16
CA ILE A 303 9.66 -11.37 -1.66
C ILE A 303 8.69 -10.19 -1.85
N HIS A 304 9.11 -8.99 -1.44
CA HIS A 304 8.27 -7.78 -1.51
C HIS A 304 7.91 -7.39 -2.95
N GLY A 305 8.84 -7.59 -3.91
CA GLY A 305 8.59 -7.30 -5.31
C GLY A 305 7.50 -8.17 -5.96
N LEU A 306 7.27 -9.39 -5.43
CA LEU A 306 6.20 -10.27 -5.91
C LEU A 306 4.80 -9.74 -5.59
N ALA A 307 4.64 -8.97 -4.52
CA ALA A 307 3.33 -8.46 -4.10
C ALA A 307 2.73 -7.43 -5.08
N PHE A 308 3.58 -6.67 -5.78
CA PHE A 308 3.15 -5.62 -6.70
C PHE A 308 3.08 -6.08 -8.17
N ALA A 309 3.39 -7.33 -8.42
CA ALA A 309 3.53 -7.91 -9.75
C ALA A 309 2.24 -7.87 -10.59
N SER A 310 1.09 -8.18 -9.99
CA SER A 310 -0.23 -8.18 -10.65
C SER A 310 -0.61 -6.79 -11.14
N THR A 311 -0.36 -5.76 -10.34
CA THR A 311 -0.72 -4.37 -10.68
C THR A 311 -0.01 -3.87 -11.94
N LEU A 312 1.26 -4.24 -12.14
CA LEU A 312 2.00 -3.82 -13.34
C LEU A 312 1.64 -4.62 -14.60
N SER A 313 1.26 -5.89 -14.46
CA SER A 313 0.87 -6.73 -15.59
C SER A 313 -0.45 -6.28 -16.22
N GLU A 314 -1.33 -5.69 -15.43
CA GLU A 314 -2.66 -5.20 -15.86
C GLU A 314 -2.60 -3.87 -16.63
N LEU A 315 -1.46 -3.17 -16.62
CA LEU A 315 -1.34 -1.85 -17.26
C LEU A 315 -1.26 -1.88 -18.80
N GLY A 316 -1.29 -3.05 -19.44
CA GLY A 316 -1.31 -3.17 -20.91
C GLY A 316 -0.10 -2.58 -21.66
N LEU A 317 0.98 -2.21 -20.95
CA LEU A 317 2.15 -1.51 -21.49
C LEU A 317 2.97 -2.38 -22.46
N GLY A 318 3.50 -1.77 -23.50
CA GLY A 318 4.49 -2.37 -24.39
C GLY A 318 5.77 -2.78 -23.65
N ARG A 319 6.59 -3.67 -24.22
CA ARG A 319 7.77 -4.23 -23.54
C ARG A 319 8.75 -3.15 -23.04
N TRP A 320 9.05 -2.17 -23.85
CA TRP A 320 9.99 -1.09 -23.52
C TRP A 320 9.39 -0.08 -22.53
N GLU A 321 8.12 0.23 -22.68
CA GLU A 321 7.37 1.09 -21.76
C GLU A 321 7.27 0.45 -20.37
N ARG A 322 7.06 -0.87 -20.32
CA ARG A 322 7.03 -1.65 -19.08
C ARG A 322 8.38 -1.62 -18.37
N LEU A 323 9.49 -1.82 -19.10
CA LEU A 323 10.84 -1.72 -18.52
C LEU A 323 11.14 -0.31 -17.99
N ALA A 324 10.86 0.72 -18.77
CA ALA A 324 11.06 2.10 -18.38
C ALA A 324 10.17 2.46 -17.17
N GLY A 325 8.92 1.96 -17.16
CA GLY A 325 7.99 2.12 -16.06
C GLY A 325 8.48 1.48 -14.76
N ILE A 326 9.00 0.25 -14.83
CA ILE A 326 9.60 -0.46 -13.69
C ILE A 326 10.81 0.30 -13.15
N LEU A 327 11.68 0.82 -14.04
CA LEU A 327 12.81 1.64 -13.61
C LEU A 327 12.36 2.92 -12.90
N GLY A 328 11.38 3.64 -13.46
CA GLY A 328 10.80 4.82 -12.84
C GLY A 328 10.17 4.52 -11.48
N PHE A 329 9.39 3.45 -11.38
CA PHE A 329 8.77 2.99 -10.15
C PHE A 329 9.82 2.64 -9.08
N ASN A 330 10.85 1.88 -9.42
CA ASN A 330 11.92 1.52 -8.49
C ASN A 330 12.76 2.72 -8.04
N LEU A 331 12.99 3.70 -8.94
CA LEU A 331 13.63 4.96 -8.57
C LEU A 331 12.76 5.75 -7.57
N GLY A 332 11.44 5.72 -7.73
CA GLY A 332 10.48 6.28 -6.76
C GLY A 332 10.57 5.60 -5.41
N ILE A 333 10.61 4.27 -5.37
CA ILE A 333 10.82 3.46 -4.16
C ILE A 333 12.11 3.88 -3.45
N GLU A 334 13.24 3.87 -4.16
CA GLU A 334 14.54 4.20 -3.57
C GLU A 334 14.57 5.64 -3.04
N THR A 335 14.00 6.59 -3.80
CA THR A 335 13.89 7.99 -3.37
C THR A 335 13.13 8.11 -2.05
N MET A 336 12.00 7.44 -1.90
CA MET A 336 11.21 7.51 -0.67
C MET A 336 11.90 6.79 0.49
N GLN A 337 12.54 5.65 0.26
CA GLN A 337 13.33 4.98 1.28
C GLN A 337 14.48 5.85 1.78
N LEU A 338 15.20 6.52 0.88
CA LEU A 338 16.26 7.46 1.24
C LEU A 338 15.72 8.66 2.03
N ALA A 339 14.53 9.17 1.69
CA ALA A 339 13.88 10.24 2.45
C ALA A 339 13.54 9.79 3.89
N VAL A 340 13.02 8.57 4.07
CA VAL A 340 12.75 8.00 5.40
C VAL A 340 14.05 7.82 6.18
N VAL A 341 15.11 7.32 5.56
CA VAL A 341 16.42 7.18 6.17
C VAL A 341 16.96 8.55 6.60
N ALA A 342 16.91 9.55 5.72
CA ALA A 342 17.37 10.91 6.02
C ALA A 342 16.58 11.55 7.19
N ALA A 343 15.28 11.27 7.30
CA ALA A 343 14.44 11.77 8.38
C ALA A 343 14.70 11.09 9.73
N THR A 344 15.06 9.79 9.73
CA THR A 344 15.12 9.00 10.97
C THR A 344 16.55 8.72 11.46
N LEU A 345 17.51 8.48 10.55
CA LEU A 345 18.87 8.09 10.90
C LEU A 345 19.63 9.09 11.79
N PRO A 346 19.55 10.43 11.56
CA PRO A 346 20.23 11.39 12.42
C PRO A 346 19.79 11.26 13.88
N SER A 347 18.49 11.08 14.12
CA SER A 347 17.91 10.87 15.45
C SER A 347 18.42 9.59 16.09
N LEU A 348 18.48 8.49 15.32
CA LEU A 348 18.98 7.20 15.80
C LEU A 348 20.48 7.26 16.13
N ILE A 349 21.29 7.92 15.30
CA ILE A 349 22.74 8.10 15.56
C ILE A 349 22.97 8.95 16.81
N LEU A 350 22.24 10.06 16.97
CA LEU A 350 22.36 10.91 18.14
C LEU A 350 21.95 10.15 19.40
N MET A 351 20.80 9.49 19.35
CA MET A 351 20.25 8.74 20.47
C MET A 351 21.08 7.48 20.80
N SER A 352 21.78 6.88 19.80
CA SER A 352 22.63 5.70 20.04
C SER A 352 23.80 5.96 21.02
N ARG A 353 24.14 7.23 21.22
CA ARG A 353 25.14 7.67 22.18
C ARG A 353 24.57 7.85 23.59
N THR A 354 23.29 7.60 23.80
CA THR A 354 22.59 7.79 25.07
C THR A 354 22.16 6.46 25.68
N ARG A 355 21.94 6.46 27.02
CA ARG A 355 21.43 5.30 27.76
C ARG A 355 19.99 4.93 27.42
N ALA A 356 19.27 5.82 26.76
CA ALA A 356 17.88 5.58 26.32
C ALA A 356 17.78 4.69 25.07
N TYR A 357 18.84 4.64 24.25
CA TYR A 357 18.79 3.93 22.97
C TYR A 357 18.42 2.42 23.05
N PRO A 358 18.95 1.64 23.99
CA PRO A 358 18.56 0.23 24.12
C PRO A 358 17.06 0.05 24.32
N TRP A 359 16.41 0.97 25.04
CA TRP A 359 14.95 0.94 25.23
C TRP A 359 14.20 1.27 23.95
N LEU A 360 14.61 2.31 23.22
CA LEU A 360 14.02 2.63 21.91
C LEU A 360 14.10 1.45 20.97
N ARG A 361 15.28 0.82 20.85
CA ARG A 361 15.50 -0.33 19.98
C ARG A 361 14.65 -1.52 20.39
N VAL A 362 14.60 -1.85 21.68
CA VAL A 362 13.81 -3.01 22.16
C VAL A 362 12.31 -2.74 21.99
N CYS A 363 11.81 -1.56 22.37
CA CYS A 363 10.39 -1.24 22.20
C CYS A 363 9.98 -1.19 20.72
N GLY A 364 10.79 -0.59 19.85
CA GLY A 364 10.54 -0.55 18.40
C GLY A 364 10.56 -1.94 17.76
N ALA A 365 11.52 -2.79 18.12
CA ALA A 365 11.60 -4.16 17.64
C ALA A 365 10.43 -5.03 18.16
N LEU A 366 10.03 -4.88 19.42
CA LEU A 366 8.86 -5.59 19.96
C LEU A 366 7.56 -5.14 19.29
N PHE A 367 7.39 -3.84 19.06
CA PHE A 367 6.23 -3.32 18.32
C PHE A 367 6.16 -3.93 16.91
N ALA A 368 7.26 -3.92 16.15
CA ALA A 368 7.30 -4.52 14.82
C ALA A 368 7.07 -6.03 14.85
N GLY A 369 7.60 -6.73 15.86
CA GLY A 369 7.37 -8.17 16.05
C GLY A 369 5.90 -8.49 16.33
N VAL A 370 5.25 -7.73 17.20
CA VAL A 370 3.81 -7.91 17.52
C VAL A 370 2.95 -7.61 16.28
N ALA A 371 3.25 -6.52 15.56
CA ALA A 371 2.56 -6.17 14.33
C ALA A 371 2.69 -7.29 13.28
N SER A 372 3.91 -7.81 13.08
CA SER A 372 4.17 -8.90 12.13
C SER A 372 3.41 -10.18 12.47
N VAL A 373 3.40 -10.57 13.75
CA VAL A 373 2.65 -11.75 14.21
C VAL A 373 1.14 -11.54 13.97
N GLY A 374 0.61 -10.34 14.27
CA GLY A 374 -0.77 -10.00 13.99
C GLY A 374 -1.11 -10.15 12.50
N TRP A 375 -0.26 -9.64 11.61
CA TRP A 375 -0.43 -9.78 10.16
C TRP A 375 -0.32 -11.23 9.67
N ILE A 376 0.59 -12.03 10.23
CA ILE A 376 0.68 -13.46 9.90
C ILE A 376 -0.61 -14.19 10.29
N VAL A 377 -1.10 -13.96 11.50
CA VAL A 377 -2.35 -14.57 12.01
C VAL A 377 -3.53 -14.18 11.14
N GLU A 378 -3.66 -12.90 10.82
CA GLU A 378 -4.73 -12.38 9.96
C GLU A 378 -4.71 -13.05 8.57
N ARG A 379 -3.55 -13.11 7.91
CA ARG A 379 -3.44 -13.66 6.56
C ARG A 379 -3.55 -15.18 6.49
N VAL A 380 -3.11 -15.88 7.54
CA VAL A 380 -3.19 -17.35 7.61
C VAL A 380 -4.58 -17.82 8.01
N LEU A 381 -5.17 -17.19 9.04
CA LEU A 381 -6.44 -17.63 9.62
C LEU A 381 -7.66 -16.87 9.06
N GLY A 382 -7.46 -15.80 8.29
CA GLY A 382 -8.54 -14.92 7.84
C GLY A 382 -9.19 -14.12 8.98
N ALA A 383 -8.56 -14.07 10.17
CA ALA A 383 -9.06 -13.36 11.32
C ALA A 383 -8.71 -11.87 11.18
N GLN A 384 -9.69 -10.99 11.36
CA GLN A 384 -9.43 -9.54 11.34
C GLN A 384 -8.58 -9.15 12.57
N SER A 385 -7.54 -8.38 12.30
CA SER A 385 -6.61 -7.88 13.31
C SER A 385 -6.73 -6.36 13.43
N SER A 386 -6.71 -5.85 14.66
CA SER A 386 -6.63 -4.39 14.91
C SER A 386 -5.27 -3.79 14.59
N VAL A 387 -4.30 -4.60 14.12
CA VAL A 387 -2.92 -4.19 13.84
C VAL A 387 -2.91 -3.13 12.74
N ASP A 388 -3.63 -3.33 11.64
CA ASP A 388 -3.69 -2.38 10.54
C ASP A 388 -4.19 -1.00 11.00
N VAL A 389 -5.21 -0.97 11.85
CA VAL A 389 -5.76 0.29 12.38
C VAL A 389 -4.69 1.05 13.18
N VAL A 390 -3.94 0.36 14.03
CA VAL A 390 -2.89 0.97 14.85
C VAL A 390 -1.72 1.43 14.00
N VAL A 391 -1.24 0.56 13.10
CA VAL A 391 -0.07 0.86 12.26
C VAL A 391 -0.39 1.98 11.26
N ASN A 392 -1.56 1.96 10.61
CA ASN A 392 -1.99 3.02 9.70
C ASN A 392 -2.16 4.37 10.42
N LYS A 393 -2.71 4.37 11.63
CA LYS A 393 -2.81 5.59 12.43
C LYS A 393 -1.44 6.17 12.78
N LEU A 394 -0.47 5.33 13.13
CA LEU A 394 0.91 5.77 13.36
C LEU A 394 1.58 6.25 12.07
N ALA A 395 1.40 5.54 10.96
CA ALA A 395 1.94 5.95 9.66
C ALA A 395 1.39 7.31 9.21
N HIS A 396 0.12 7.58 9.43
CA HIS A 396 -0.49 8.90 9.14
C HIS A 396 0.17 10.04 9.93
N HIS A 397 0.72 9.76 11.11
CA HIS A 397 1.40 10.74 11.96
C HIS A 397 2.94 10.63 11.87
N SER A 398 3.48 9.94 10.87
CA SER A 398 4.92 9.63 10.74
C SER A 398 5.82 10.86 10.78
N VAL A 399 5.43 11.98 10.17
CA VAL A 399 6.20 13.23 10.19
C VAL A 399 6.31 13.79 11.62
N TRP A 400 5.21 13.78 12.38
CA TRP A 400 5.20 14.23 13.76
C TRP A 400 5.98 13.29 14.67
N ILE A 401 5.92 11.98 14.41
CA ILE A 401 6.70 10.97 15.16
C ILE A 401 8.19 11.15 14.88
N ALA A 402 8.59 11.37 13.62
CA ALA A 402 9.99 11.64 13.27
C ALA A 402 10.51 12.94 13.92
N GLY A 403 9.71 14.01 13.89
CA GLY A 403 10.04 15.26 14.57
C GLY A 403 10.14 15.11 16.09
N GLY A 404 9.21 14.40 16.72
CA GLY A 404 9.25 14.07 18.14
C GLY A 404 10.45 13.21 18.54
N LEU A 405 10.79 12.21 17.72
CA LEU A 405 11.99 11.40 17.92
C LEU A 405 13.27 12.24 17.83
N PHE A 406 13.33 13.18 16.89
CA PHE A 406 14.46 14.09 16.76
C PHE A 406 14.61 14.98 18.00
N LEU A 407 13.53 15.61 18.45
CA LEU A 407 13.53 16.42 19.67
C LEU A 407 13.93 15.60 20.89
N LEU A 408 13.37 14.40 21.04
CA LEU A 408 13.71 13.49 22.14
C LEU A 408 15.21 13.12 22.12
N SER A 409 15.76 12.87 20.91
CA SER A 409 17.17 12.54 20.75
C SER A 409 18.09 13.69 21.18
N LEU A 410 17.72 14.94 20.87
CA LEU A 410 18.43 16.15 21.30
C LEU A 410 18.36 16.32 22.82
N VAL A 411 17.18 16.14 23.41
CA VAL A 411 16.98 16.24 24.86
C VAL A 411 17.82 15.21 25.61
N CYS A 412 17.73 13.93 25.21
CA CYS A 412 18.50 12.85 25.83
C CYS A 412 20.02 13.11 25.73
N TRP A 413 20.48 13.55 24.55
CA TRP A 413 21.89 13.89 24.33
C TRP A 413 22.35 15.08 25.18
N ALA A 414 21.53 16.12 25.27
CA ALA A 414 21.82 17.30 26.08
C ALA A 414 21.95 16.97 27.58
N PHE A 415 21.01 16.15 28.10
CA PHE A 415 21.04 15.72 29.50
C PHE A 415 22.28 14.87 29.83
N GLU A 416 22.73 13.98 28.93
CA GLU A 416 23.96 13.21 29.19
C GLU A 416 25.25 14.04 29.11
N ASN A 417 25.25 15.08 28.25
CA ASN A 417 26.41 15.98 28.15
C ASN A 417 26.39 17.13 29.20
N ALA A 418 25.24 17.44 29.79
CA ALA A 418 25.11 18.42 30.87
C ALA A 418 25.32 17.84 32.26
N GLY A 419 25.56 16.52 32.38
CA GLY A 419 25.90 15.87 33.65
C GLY A 419 27.17 16.51 34.23
N PRO A 420 27.26 16.74 35.57
CA PRO A 420 28.32 17.55 36.20
C PRO A 420 29.67 16.96 35.87
N ALA A 421 30.57 17.83 35.41
CA ALA A 421 32.00 17.65 35.58
C ALA A 421 32.24 17.59 37.11
N LEU A 422 32.12 16.40 37.72
CA LEU A 422 32.50 16.16 39.07
C LEU A 422 33.98 16.51 39.16
N SER A 423 34.23 17.66 39.74
CA SER A 423 35.51 18.22 40.08
C SER A 423 36.44 17.14 40.68
N ASN A 424 37.46 16.78 39.91
CA ASN A 424 38.67 16.16 40.45
C ASN A 424 39.58 17.23 41.13
N ASP A 425 38.99 18.08 41.93
CA ASP A 425 39.72 19.00 42.82
C ASP A 425 39.53 18.54 44.27
N LEU A 426 40.13 17.39 44.59
CA LEU A 426 40.54 17.15 45.96
C LEU A 426 41.95 17.72 46.10
N PRO A 427 42.19 18.77 46.94
CA PRO A 427 43.52 19.21 47.25
C PRO A 427 44.24 18.11 48.03
N VAL A 428 45.34 17.63 47.46
CA VAL A 428 46.32 16.85 48.20
C VAL A 428 46.91 17.81 49.24
N THR A 429 46.43 17.76 50.48
CA THR A 429 47.11 18.36 51.64
C THR A 429 48.22 17.41 52.11
N SER A 430 49.40 17.93 52.05
CA SER A 430 50.68 17.47 52.54
C SER A 430 50.66 16.94 53.98
#